data_e7f83d2c6cf08bc27c094b3ea8051fde
#
_entry.id   e7f83d2c6cf08bc27c094b3ea8051fde
#
_cell.length_a   1.000
_cell.length_b   1.000
_cell.length_c   1.000
_cell.angle_alpha   90.00
_cell.angle_beta   90.00
_cell.angle_gamma   90.00
#
_symmetry.space_group_name_H-M   'P 1'
#
loop_
_entity.id
_entity.type
_entity.pdbx_description
1 polymer ?
#
loop_
_entity_poly.entity_id
_entity_poly.type
_entity_poly.pdbx_seq_one_letter_code
_entity_poly.pdbx_strand_id
1 'polypeptide(L)'
;MDERPLLFHPEARQDFVEAIEWYAERSLNAARAFQEGVKSAGLAISKAPELWPTYMHGTRRYLLKRFPFAIVYRLTEAQIQIIAVA
;
A
#
# COMPACT_ATOMS: atom_id res chain seq x y z
N MET A 1 -3.63 11.32 -14.51
CA MET A 1 -2.80 10.49 -13.60
C MET A 1 -1.70 11.34 -13.01
N ASP A 2 -1.42 11.14 -11.73
CA ASP A 2 -0.36 11.88 -11.06
C ASP A 2 1.01 11.37 -11.53
N GLU A 3 1.96 12.27 -11.73
CA GLU A 3 3.26 11.91 -12.27
C GLU A 3 4.32 11.62 -11.19
N ARG A 4 3.96 11.83 -9.93
CA ARG A 4 4.91 11.56 -8.86
C ARG A 4 5.18 10.07 -8.75
N PRO A 5 6.44 9.63 -8.61
CA PRO A 5 6.74 8.21 -8.42
C PRO A 5 6.21 7.71 -7.09
N LEU A 6 5.80 6.44 -7.09
CA LEU A 6 5.34 5.74 -5.90
C LEU A 6 6.51 4.94 -5.35
N LEU A 7 6.95 5.27 -4.15
CA LEU A 7 8.11 4.62 -3.53
C LEU A 7 7.72 3.99 -2.20
N PHE A 8 8.22 2.79 -1.96
CA PHE A 8 8.03 2.12 -0.67
C PHE A 8 9.17 2.50 0.26
N HIS A 9 8.80 2.98 1.45
CA HIS A 9 9.76 3.10 2.54
C HIS A 9 10.23 1.68 2.92
N PRO A 10 11.49 1.50 3.34
CA PRO A 10 11.99 0.16 3.72
C PRO A 10 11.13 -0.56 4.74
N GLU A 11 10.56 0.15 5.70
CA GLU A 11 9.67 -0.47 6.70
C GLU A 11 8.37 -0.96 6.09
N ALA A 12 7.82 -0.22 5.13
CA ALA A 12 6.62 -0.64 4.41
C ALA A 12 6.90 -1.88 3.55
N ARG A 13 8.09 -1.92 2.94
CA ARG A 13 8.52 -3.08 2.16
C ARG A 13 8.60 -4.31 3.06
N GLN A 14 9.15 -4.15 4.25
CA GLN A 14 9.25 -5.23 5.23
C GLN A 14 7.87 -5.72 5.66
N ASP A 15 6.95 -4.79 5.95
CA ASP A 15 5.55 -5.12 6.26
C ASP A 15 4.94 -5.98 5.16
N PHE A 16 5.16 -5.58 3.91
CA PHE A 16 4.61 -6.27 2.74
C PHE A 16 5.17 -7.69 2.62
N VAL A 17 6.48 -7.83 2.75
CA VAL A 17 7.15 -9.13 2.67
C VAL A 17 6.65 -10.07 3.77
N GLU A 18 6.56 -9.57 5.00
CA GLU A 18 6.08 -10.36 6.14
C GLU A 18 4.64 -10.82 5.96
N ALA A 19 3.80 -9.94 5.41
CA ALA A 19 2.41 -10.31 5.15
C ALA A 19 2.31 -11.38 4.06
N ILE A 20 3.09 -11.24 2.98
CA ILE A 20 3.13 -12.26 1.92
C ILE A 20 3.56 -13.60 2.49
N GLU A 21 4.59 -13.62 3.30
CA GLU A 21 5.09 -14.85 3.92
C GLU A 21 4.03 -15.50 4.81
N TRP A 22 3.33 -14.68 5.59
CA TRP A 22 2.26 -15.16 6.45
C TRP A 22 1.15 -15.85 5.65
N TYR A 23 0.72 -15.21 4.55
CA TYR A 23 -0.30 -15.81 3.69
C TYR A 23 0.23 -17.05 2.97
N ALA A 24 1.47 -17.02 2.49
CA ALA A 24 2.05 -18.13 1.74
C ALA A 24 2.15 -19.42 2.56
N GLU A 25 2.37 -19.29 3.86
CA GLU A 25 2.40 -20.44 4.78
C GLU A 25 1.03 -21.14 4.87
N ARG A 26 -0.03 -20.42 4.56
CA ARG A 26 -1.41 -20.91 4.65
C ARG A 26 -2.01 -21.26 3.30
N SER A 27 -1.72 -20.45 2.28
CA SER A 27 -2.24 -20.64 0.93
C SER A 27 -1.47 -19.78 -0.04
N LEU A 28 -0.86 -20.42 -1.05
CA LEU A 28 -0.17 -19.68 -2.12
C LEU A 28 -1.14 -18.78 -2.89
N ASN A 29 -2.38 -19.23 -3.07
CA ASN A 29 -3.40 -18.43 -3.75
C ASN A 29 -3.71 -17.17 -2.95
N ALA A 30 -3.79 -17.27 -1.63
CA ALA A 30 -4.02 -16.11 -0.77
C ALA A 30 -2.86 -15.13 -0.85
N ALA A 31 -1.62 -15.63 -0.85
CA ALA A 31 -0.44 -14.78 -0.98
C ALA A 31 -0.44 -14.01 -2.31
N ARG A 32 -0.79 -14.69 -3.40
CA ARG A 32 -0.89 -14.06 -4.72
C ARG A 32 -1.99 -13.01 -4.75
N ALA A 33 -3.15 -13.33 -4.18
CA ALA A 33 -4.27 -12.39 -4.12
C ALA A 33 -3.92 -11.15 -3.31
N PHE A 34 -3.22 -11.32 -2.20
CA PHE A 34 -2.75 -10.20 -1.40
C PHE A 34 -1.77 -9.32 -2.19
N GLN A 35 -0.81 -9.93 -2.86
CA GLN A 35 0.16 -9.23 -3.68
C GLN A 35 -0.53 -8.42 -4.78
N GLU A 36 -1.50 -9.02 -5.47
CA GLU A 36 -2.29 -8.32 -6.49
C GLU A 36 -3.11 -7.19 -5.88
N GLY A 37 -3.64 -7.40 -4.69
CA GLY A 37 -4.39 -6.37 -3.97
C GLY A 37 -3.54 -5.14 -3.65
N VAL A 38 -2.31 -5.37 -3.20
CA VAL A 38 -1.37 -4.27 -2.92
C VAL A 38 -0.98 -3.56 -4.21
N LYS A 39 -0.75 -4.30 -5.29
CA LYS A 39 -0.44 -3.74 -6.59
C LYS A 39 -1.59 -2.85 -7.09
N SER A 40 -2.82 -3.33 -7.00
CA SER A 40 -4.01 -2.57 -7.40
C SER A 40 -4.16 -1.31 -6.55
N ALA A 41 -3.90 -1.41 -5.26
CA ALA A 41 -3.95 -0.27 -4.35
C ALA A 41 -2.92 0.80 -4.77
N GLY A 42 -1.70 0.37 -5.11
CA GLY A 42 -0.66 1.27 -5.59
C GLY A 42 -1.09 2.03 -6.84
N LEU A 43 -1.73 1.33 -7.77
CA LEU A 43 -2.24 1.97 -9.00
C LEU A 43 -3.35 2.98 -8.68
N ALA A 44 -4.27 2.62 -7.79
CA ALA A 44 -5.36 3.51 -7.39
C ALA A 44 -4.82 4.77 -6.71
N ILE A 45 -3.81 4.61 -5.85
CA ILE A 45 -3.16 5.73 -5.17
C ILE A 45 -2.44 6.62 -6.19
N SER A 46 -1.72 6.02 -7.13
CA SER A 46 -0.99 6.77 -8.15
C SER A 46 -1.91 7.58 -9.05
N LYS A 47 -3.09 7.06 -9.35
CA LYS A 47 -4.06 7.76 -10.21
C LYS A 47 -4.64 9.00 -9.55
N ALA A 48 -4.91 8.93 -8.24
CA ALA A 48 -5.59 9.99 -7.53
C ALA A 48 -5.12 10.01 -6.07
N PRO A 49 -3.88 10.44 -5.81
CA PRO A 49 -3.30 10.33 -4.48
C PRO A 49 -3.99 11.21 -3.43
N GLU A 50 -4.72 12.23 -3.86
CA GLU A 50 -5.41 13.13 -2.93
C GLU A 50 -6.86 12.72 -2.70
N LEU A 51 -7.33 11.67 -3.37
CA LEU A 51 -8.69 11.18 -3.24
C LEU A 51 -8.94 10.44 -1.93
N TRP A 52 -7.95 9.70 -1.45
CA TRP A 52 -8.14 8.79 -0.33
C TRP A 52 -8.08 9.52 1.01
N PRO A 53 -8.79 9.01 2.03
CA PRO A 53 -8.95 9.75 3.29
C PRO A 53 -7.64 10.07 3.99
N THR A 54 -7.60 11.24 4.61
CA THR A 54 -6.48 11.60 5.49
C THR A 54 -6.48 10.71 6.73
N TYR A 55 -5.30 10.51 7.27
CA TYR A 55 -5.07 9.65 8.42
C TYR A 55 -4.11 10.35 9.37
N MET A 56 -3.53 9.63 10.31
CA MET A 56 -2.67 10.23 11.34
C MET A 56 -1.42 10.88 10.75
N HIS A 57 -0.98 11.97 11.40
CA HIS A 57 0.32 12.59 11.13
C HIS A 57 0.54 13.04 9.68
N GLY A 58 -0.51 13.58 9.07
CA GLY A 58 -0.40 14.09 7.70
C GLY A 58 -0.30 13.02 6.64
N THR A 59 -0.70 11.80 6.96
CA THR A 59 -0.73 10.71 6.00
C THR A 59 -2.13 10.53 5.42
N ARG A 60 -2.23 9.62 4.45
CA ARG A 60 -3.50 9.13 3.90
C ARG A 60 -3.51 7.63 3.97
N ARG A 61 -4.69 7.04 3.84
CA ARG A 61 -4.87 5.61 4.00
C ARG A 61 -5.80 5.06 2.91
N TYR A 62 -5.38 3.98 2.28
CA TYR A 62 -6.19 3.22 1.33
C TYR A 62 -6.42 1.84 1.91
N LEU A 63 -7.68 1.48 2.16
CA LEU A 63 -8.03 0.17 2.71
C LEU A 63 -8.10 -0.86 1.59
N LEU A 64 -7.44 -2.01 1.77
CA LEU A 64 -7.56 -3.12 0.83
C LEU A 64 -8.96 -3.68 0.91
N LYS A 65 -9.50 -4.13 -0.24
CA LYS A 65 -10.90 -4.59 -0.29
C LYS A 65 -11.11 -5.97 0.31
N ARG A 66 -10.12 -6.86 0.18
CA ARG A 66 -10.28 -8.27 0.53
C ARG A 66 -9.43 -8.72 1.71
N PHE A 67 -8.60 -7.85 2.23
CA PHE A 67 -7.64 -8.17 3.29
C PHE A 67 -7.69 -7.10 4.36
N PRO A 68 -7.48 -7.45 5.62
CA PRO A 68 -7.55 -6.50 6.74
C PRO A 68 -6.28 -5.66 6.84
N PHE A 69 -5.90 -5.02 5.75
CA PHE A 69 -4.71 -4.18 5.66
C PHE A 69 -5.04 -2.84 5.02
N ALA A 70 -4.29 -1.84 5.39
CA ALA A 70 -4.34 -0.53 4.76
C ALA A 70 -2.96 -0.17 4.22
N ILE A 71 -2.95 0.57 3.13
CA ILE A 71 -1.72 1.17 2.61
C ILE A 71 -1.70 2.60 3.15
N VAL A 72 -0.73 2.90 4.01
CA VAL A 72 -0.56 4.23 4.57
C VAL A 72 0.53 4.94 3.79
N TYR A 73 0.24 6.13 3.31
CA TYR A 73 1.19 6.86 2.47
C TYR A 73 1.20 8.36 2.78
N ARG A 74 2.27 9.02 2.39
CA ARG A 74 2.44 10.45 2.53
C ARG A 74 2.77 11.05 1.18
N LEU A 75 2.18 12.22 0.91
CA LEU A 75 2.46 12.96 -0.30
C LEU A 75 3.50 14.03 -0.02
N THR A 76 4.49 14.11 -0.91
CA THR A 76 5.41 15.24 -0.96
C THR A 76 5.29 15.85 -2.35
N GLU A 77 5.94 16.97 -2.59
CA GLU A 77 5.95 17.56 -3.93
C GLU A 77 6.58 16.63 -4.95
N ALA A 78 7.56 15.82 -4.53
CA ALA A 78 8.36 15.01 -5.43
C ALA A 78 7.87 13.59 -5.58
N GLN A 79 7.14 13.04 -4.60
CA GLN A 79 6.85 11.60 -4.61
C GLN A 79 5.66 11.24 -3.73
N ILE A 80 5.17 10.02 -3.95
CA ILE A 80 4.19 9.37 -3.10
C ILE A 80 4.96 8.31 -2.31
N GLN A 81 5.02 8.47 -0.99
CA GLN A 81 5.79 7.56 -0.13
C GLN A 81 4.86 6.60 0.59
N ILE A 82 4.95 5.32 0.29
CA ILE A 82 4.24 4.30 1.07
C ILE A 82 5.07 4.04 2.32
N ILE A 83 4.49 4.30 3.48
CA ILE A 83 5.21 4.24 4.76
C ILE A 83 4.81 3.06 5.62
N ALA A 84 3.66 2.43 5.36
CA ALA A 84 3.27 1.24 6.09
C ALA A 84 2.24 0.42 5.29
N VAL A 85 2.27 -0.89 5.51
CA VAL A 85 1.23 -1.83 5.08
C VAL A 85 0.76 -2.50 6.37
N ALA A 86 -0.34 -2.00 6.92
CA ALA A 86 -0.72 -2.38 8.27
C ALA A 86 -2.22 -2.64 8.42
#